data_eee53cde1b808dc5b9240fd43081f005
#
_entry.id   eee53cde1b808dc5b9240fd43081f005
#
_cell.length_a   1.000
_cell.length_b   1.000
_cell.length_c   1.000
_cell.angle_alpha   90.00
_cell.angle_beta   90.00
_cell.angle_gamma   90.00
#
_symmetry.space_group_name_H-M   'P 1'
#
loop_
_entity.id
_entity.type
_entity.pdbx_description
1 polymer ?
#
loop_
_entity_poly.entity_id
_entity_poly.type
_entity_poly.pdbx_seq_one_letter_code
_entity_poly.pdbx_strand_id
1 'polypeptide(L)'
;MSIEAPTQAPKPSVTLAEAAGRKAMRRLLPFLLLMYVLAFLDRANIGFAQKALLHDTGLSDAAFAFGAGVFFVGYALFEVPSNLALHRVGARIWMCRIMVTWGLISAAMAWVQSPTSFYVLRFLLGVAEAGFFPGIIYYLTQWFPQSSRARAIGVFYFGAPLAFIFGGPLSGLLLEMHGTFGLAGWKWLFLVEGGLASAVGVWAFWYLVDKPEDARWLSPDERRALTSAIQLDAREAAAHGPRDALAALFDRRVLAYAGIYALIQMSVYGVIFFLPQQVASLMGASVGLKVGLLAAVPWLCAVALTWIVPRRADRLGGHRAWAARLLVMSGVGIAVSGLAGGLGGTAGAIVAMLGLCCAASGFIAAQPLFWTFPARDLAGAASASGIALINSLGGLGGFVAPMLRAAADRNFASHAAGLELLGLASIAAALLILVVAPRAVAPAARSFEPPVRRAR
;
A
#
# COMPACT_ATOMS: atom_id res chain seq x y z
N MET A 1 30.34 56.52 -14.13
CA MET A 1 30.39 55.23 -14.83
C MET A 1 29.80 54.20 -13.88
N SER A 2 28.46 54.01 -13.98
CA SER A 2 27.70 53.07 -13.13
C SER A 2 27.74 51.72 -13.80
N ILE A 3 28.31 50.73 -13.12
CA ILE A 3 28.32 49.34 -13.59
C ILE A 3 26.95 48.75 -13.20
N GLU A 4 26.04 48.62 -14.20
CA GLU A 4 24.82 47.87 -14.04
C GLU A 4 25.16 46.40 -13.84
N ALA A 5 24.69 45.85 -12.70
CA ALA A 5 24.75 44.41 -12.46
C ALA A 5 23.86 43.68 -13.48
N PRO A 6 24.30 42.58 -14.08
CA PRO A 6 23.49 41.86 -15.05
C PRO A 6 22.28 41.26 -14.36
N THR A 7 21.09 41.71 -14.73
CA THR A 7 19.82 41.15 -14.38
C THR A 7 19.78 39.69 -14.91
N GLN A 8 19.92 38.72 -14.04
CA GLN A 8 19.69 37.31 -14.42
C GLN A 8 18.23 37.17 -14.84
N ALA A 9 18.02 37.06 -16.14
CA ALA A 9 16.72 36.68 -16.69
C ALA A 9 16.27 35.35 -16.04
N PRO A 10 15.00 35.19 -15.64
CA PRO A 10 14.47 33.98 -15.04
C PRO A 10 14.73 32.80 -15.98
N LYS A 11 15.35 31.74 -15.49
CA LYS A 11 15.68 30.54 -16.26
C LYS A 11 14.39 29.98 -16.90
N PRO A 12 14.17 30.11 -18.21
CA PRO A 12 12.93 29.67 -18.87
C PRO A 12 12.68 28.14 -18.74
N SER A 13 13.71 27.42 -18.30
CA SER A 13 13.70 25.96 -18.14
C SER A 13 12.85 25.43 -16.98
N VAL A 14 12.73 26.15 -15.86
CA VAL A 14 12.02 25.63 -14.65
C VAL A 14 10.51 25.61 -14.86
N THR A 15 9.93 26.67 -15.42
CA THR A 15 8.50 26.75 -15.72
C THR A 15 8.05 25.75 -16.78
N LEU A 16 8.91 25.44 -17.76
CA LEU A 16 8.63 24.46 -18.80
C LEU A 16 8.73 23.04 -18.28
N ALA A 17 9.70 22.71 -17.44
CA ALA A 17 9.82 21.42 -16.77
C ALA A 17 8.61 21.15 -15.84
N GLU A 18 8.14 22.17 -15.11
CA GLU A 18 6.94 22.07 -14.30
C GLU A 18 5.68 21.84 -15.14
N ALA A 19 5.54 22.51 -16.28
CA ALA A 19 4.42 22.31 -17.20
C ALA A 19 4.43 20.89 -17.77
N ALA A 20 5.59 20.40 -18.20
CA ALA A 20 5.79 19.03 -18.67
C ALA A 20 5.46 18.00 -17.56
N GLY A 21 5.94 18.24 -16.33
CA GLY A 21 5.63 17.42 -15.15
C GLY A 21 4.13 17.38 -14.85
N ARG A 22 3.40 18.49 -14.95
CA ARG A 22 1.94 18.52 -14.81
C ARG A 22 1.20 17.71 -15.89
N LYS A 23 1.66 17.76 -17.14
CA LYS A 23 1.14 16.92 -18.23
C LYS A 23 1.38 15.44 -17.96
N ALA A 24 2.61 15.08 -17.54
CA ALA A 24 2.97 13.73 -17.15
C ALA A 24 2.10 13.22 -15.99
N MET A 25 1.89 14.04 -14.96
CA MET A 25 1.05 13.71 -13.81
C MET A 25 -0.39 13.40 -14.22
N ARG A 26 -0.99 14.25 -15.07
CA ARG A 26 -2.36 14.03 -15.56
C ARG A 26 -2.52 12.80 -16.44
N ARG A 27 -1.47 12.43 -17.18
CA ARG A 27 -1.50 11.30 -18.09
C ARG A 27 -1.14 9.98 -17.40
N LEU A 28 -0.06 9.93 -16.65
CA LEU A 28 0.49 8.68 -16.11
C LEU A 28 -0.19 8.27 -14.80
N LEU A 29 -0.43 9.21 -13.87
CA LEU A 29 -0.92 8.85 -12.55
C LEU A 29 -2.29 8.16 -12.54
N PRO A 30 -3.30 8.55 -13.34
CA PRO A 30 -4.57 7.83 -13.36
C PRO A 30 -4.42 6.37 -13.78
N PHE A 31 -3.54 6.09 -14.73
CA PHE A 31 -3.27 4.73 -15.19
C PHE A 31 -2.48 3.91 -14.15
N LEU A 32 -1.45 4.49 -13.55
CA LEU A 32 -0.71 3.86 -12.46
C LEU A 32 -1.60 3.61 -11.24
N LEU A 33 -2.51 4.54 -10.95
CA LEU A 33 -3.51 4.39 -9.90
C LEU A 33 -4.45 3.21 -10.19
N LEU A 34 -4.94 3.09 -11.43
CA LEU A 34 -5.74 1.94 -11.86
C LEU A 34 -4.99 0.62 -11.66
N MET A 35 -3.72 0.54 -12.09
CA MET A 35 -2.89 -0.63 -11.88
C MET A 35 -2.77 -1.00 -10.39
N TYR A 36 -2.63 0.00 -9.52
CA TYR A 36 -2.48 -0.19 -8.08
C TYR A 36 -3.81 -0.59 -7.40
N VAL A 37 -4.92 -0.03 -7.88
CA VAL A 37 -6.27 -0.45 -7.47
C VAL A 37 -6.47 -1.93 -7.78
N LEU A 38 -6.11 -2.39 -8.98
CA LEU A 38 -6.22 -3.80 -9.35
C LEU A 38 -5.34 -4.72 -8.50
N ALA A 39 -4.13 -4.27 -8.14
CA ALA A 39 -3.25 -5.04 -7.26
C ALA A 39 -3.87 -5.27 -5.86
N PHE A 40 -4.47 -4.23 -5.27
CA PHE A 40 -5.12 -4.37 -3.97
C PHE A 40 -6.49 -5.05 -4.04
N LEU A 41 -7.19 -4.93 -5.15
CA LEU A 41 -8.40 -5.69 -5.42
C LEU A 41 -8.12 -7.19 -5.36
N ASP A 42 -7.10 -7.64 -6.11
CA ASP A 42 -6.68 -9.04 -6.17
C ASP A 42 -6.17 -9.59 -4.81
N ARG A 43 -5.58 -8.74 -3.99
CA ARG A 43 -5.20 -9.11 -2.62
C ARG A 43 -6.39 -9.26 -1.68
N ALA A 44 -7.47 -8.49 -1.89
CA ALA A 44 -8.66 -8.51 -1.05
C ALA A 44 -9.65 -9.60 -1.43
N ASN A 45 -9.70 -10.00 -2.71
CA ASN A 45 -10.68 -10.93 -3.27
C ASN A 45 -10.73 -12.27 -2.54
N ILE A 46 -9.59 -12.76 -2.06
CA ILE A 46 -9.52 -14.01 -1.30
C ILE A 46 -10.36 -13.98 -0.03
N GLY A 47 -10.46 -12.82 0.62
CA GLY A 47 -11.31 -12.62 1.80
C GLY A 47 -12.79 -12.70 1.46
N PHE A 48 -13.22 -12.17 0.31
CA PHE A 48 -14.59 -12.30 -0.17
C PHE A 48 -14.93 -13.74 -0.56
N ALA A 49 -14.00 -14.45 -1.20
CA ALA A 49 -14.17 -15.83 -1.65
C ALA A 49 -14.16 -16.85 -0.51
N GLN A 50 -13.64 -16.53 0.67
CA GLN A 50 -13.27 -17.47 1.73
C GLN A 50 -14.31 -18.57 1.98
N LYS A 51 -15.51 -18.22 2.42
CA LYS A 51 -16.54 -19.24 2.80
C LYS A 51 -16.95 -20.12 1.62
N ALA A 52 -17.16 -19.52 0.46
CA ALA A 52 -17.55 -20.25 -0.74
C ALA A 52 -16.43 -21.18 -1.22
N LEU A 53 -15.19 -20.72 -1.21
CA LEU A 53 -14.02 -21.51 -1.54
C LEU A 53 -13.84 -22.70 -0.58
N LEU A 54 -13.93 -22.47 0.74
CA LEU A 54 -13.81 -23.53 1.75
C LEU A 54 -14.91 -24.58 1.58
N HIS A 55 -16.15 -24.15 1.35
CA HIS A 55 -17.29 -25.04 1.15
C HIS A 55 -17.11 -25.94 -0.09
N ASP A 56 -16.70 -25.35 -1.22
CA ASP A 56 -16.63 -26.07 -2.50
C ASP A 56 -15.40 -26.97 -2.62
N THR A 57 -14.30 -26.61 -1.93
CA THR A 57 -13.01 -27.34 -2.05
C THR A 57 -12.71 -28.22 -0.86
N GLY A 58 -13.47 -28.13 0.23
CA GLY A 58 -13.19 -28.85 1.48
C GLY A 58 -11.93 -28.40 2.21
N LEU A 59 -11.39 -27.22 1.88
CA LEU A 59 -10.23 -26.64 2.57
C LEU A 59 -10.59 -26.30 4.02
N SER A 60 -9.68 -26.62 4.96
CA SER A 60 -9.81 -26.16 6.35
C SER A 60 -9.46 -24.68 6.51
N ASP A 61 -9.95 -24.05 7.59
CA ASP A 61 -9.58 -22.67 7.95
C ASP A 61 -8.05 -22.49 8.10
N ALA A 62 -7.37 -23.50 8.64
CA ALA A 62 -5.90 -23.49 8.77
C ALA A 62 -5.22 -23.54 7.39
N ALA A 63 -5.72 -24.35 6.45
CA ALA A 63 -5.21 -24.39 5.08
C ALA A 63 -5.45 -23.07 4.36
N PHE A 64 -6.63 -22.46 4.55
CA PHE A 64 -6.92 -21.15 4.01
C PHE A 64 -5.99 -20.08 4.56
N ALA A 65 -5.79 -20.05 5.88
CA ALA A 65 -4.91 -19.08 6.54
C ALA A 65 -3.47 -19.18 6.03
N PHE A 66 -2.93 -20.40 5.89
CA PHE A 66 -1.61 -20.63 5.32
C PHE A 66 -1.52 -20.17 3.87
N GLY A 67 -2.48 -20.56 3.03
CA GLY A 67 -2.52 -20.17 1.61
C GLY A 67 -2.69 -18.66 1.41
N ALA A 68 -3.51 -17.99 2.22
CA ALA A 68 -3.64 -16.54 2.20
C ALA A 68 -2.30 -15.85 2.53
N GLY A 69 -1.57 -16.40 3.52
CA GLY A 69 -0.29 -15.86 3.95
C GLY A 69 0.88 -16.18 3.02
N VAL A 70 0.97 -17.38 2.44
CA VAL A 70 2.13 -17.83 1.64
C VAL A 70 2.41 -16.94 0.43
N PHE A 71 1.43 -16.20 -0.04
CA PHE A 71 1.59 -15.12 -1.02
C PHE A 71 2.72 -14.15 -0.62
N PHE A 72 2.76 -13.71 0.63
CA PHE A 72 3.76 -12.74 1.10
C PHE A 72 5.17 -13.32 1.15
N VAL A 73 5.30 -14.63 1.34
CA VAL A 73 6.58 -15.31 1.26
C VAL A 73 7.12 -15.26 -0.18
N GLY A 74 6.29 -15.63 -1.15
CA GLY A 74 6.64 -15.52 -2.58
C GLY A 74 6.97 -14.08 -2.97
N TYR A 75 6.15 -13.13 -2.52
CA TYR A 75 6.36 -11.70 -2.77
C TYR A 75 7.71 -11.21 -2.21
N ALA A 76 8.01 -11.47 -0.94
CA ALA A 76 9.24 -11.00 -0.28
C ALA A 76 10.51 -11.61 -0.89
N LEU A 77 10.49 -12.91 -1.22
CA LEU A 77 11.63 -13.59 -1.83
C LEU A 77 11.99 -13.05 -3.22
N PHE A 78 10.98 -12.67 -4.00
CA PHE A 78 11.17 -12.27 -5.40
C PHE A 78 11.13 -10.75 -5.61
N GLU A 79 10.88 -9.93 -4.59
CA GLU A 79 10.82 -8.47 -4.70
C GLU A 79 12.15 -7.89 -5.22
N VAL A 80 13.28 -8.28 -4.65
CA VAL A 80 14.61 -7.82 -5.09
C VAL A 80 14.97 -8.32 -6.49
N PRO A 81 14.91 -9.63 -6.81
CA PRO A 81 15.16 -10.14 -8.15
C PRO A 81 14.29 -9.47 -9.23
N SER A 82 13.02 -9.25 -8.93
CA SER A 82 12.08 -8.61 -9.86
C SER A 82 12.47 -7.15 -10.15
N ASN A 83 12.88 -6.39 -9.12
CA ASN A 83 13.32 -5.03 -9.32
C ASN A 83 14.65 -4.93 -10.10
N LEU A 84 15.58 -5.84 -9.88
CA LEU A 84 16.81 -5.92 -10.68
C LEU A 84 16.50 -6.19 -12.16
N ALA A 85 15.54 -7.07 -12.45
CA ALA A 85 15.09 -7.33 -13.80
C ALA A 85 14.41 -6.09 -14.42
N LEU A 86 13.58 -5.37 -13.67
CA LEU A 86 12.94 -4.13 -14.10
C LEU A 86 13.97 -3.08 -14.53
N HIS A 87 15.06 -2.91 -13.77
CA HIS A 87 16.13 -1.98 -14.13
C HIS A 87 16.83 -2.33 -15.44
N ARG A 88 16.91 -3.63 -15.79
CA ARG A 88 17.56 -4.10 -17.03
C ARG A 88 16.63 -4.06 -18.24
N VAL A 89 15.38 -4.44 -18.04
CA VAL A 89 14.39 -4.65 -19.14
C VAL A 89 13.62 -3.37 -19.47
N GLY A 90 13.50 -2.45 -18.50
CA GLY A 90 12.65 -1.27 -18.58
C GLY A 90 11.30 -1.47 -17.88
N ALA A 91 10.74 -0.37 -17.38
CA ALA A 91 9.53 -0.40 -16.56
C ALA A 91 8.31 -0.81 -17.37
N ARG A 92 8.17 -0.34 -18.62
CA ARG A 92 7.03 -0.64 -19.48
C ARG A 92 6.84 -2.14 -19.69
N ILE A 93 7.89 -2.83 -20.15
CA ILE A 93 7.85 -4.25 -20.43
C ILE A 93 7.68 -5.05 -19.14
N TRP A 94 8.40 -4.68 -18.09
CA TRP A 94 8.40 -5.41 -16.84
C TRP A 94 7.07 -5.29 -16.10
N MET A 95 6.44 -4.11 -16.07
CA MET A 95 5.11 -3.90 -15.51
C MET A 95 4.03 -4.65 -16.27
N CYS A 96 4.09 -4.65 -17.61
CA CYS A 96 3.22 -5.48 -18.44
C CYS A 96 3.36 -6.96 -18.02
N ARG A 97 4.59 -7.49 -17.96
CA ARG A 97 4.86 -8.87 -17.55
C ARG A 97 4.29 -9.16 -16.17
N ILE A 98 4.56 -8.31 -15.16
CA ILE A 98 4.06 -8.48 -13.80
C ILE A 98 2.54 -8.59 -13.82
N MET A 99 1.83 -7.64 -14.40
CA MET A 99 0.37 -7.61 -14.38
C MET A 99 -0.27 -8.76 -15.15
N VAL A 100 0.28 -9.11 -16.32
CA VAL A 100 -0.24 -10.23 -17.12
C VAL A 100 -0.05 -11.55 -16.39
N THR A 101 1.16 -11.80 -15.86
CA THR A 101 1.45 -13.08 -15.19
C THR A 101 0.66 -13.22 -13.88
N TRP A 102 0.60 -12.16 -13.07
CA TRP A 102 -0.19 -12.23 -11.84
C TRP A 102 -1.69 -12.40 -12.15
N GLY A 103 -2.24 -11.63 -13.12
CA GLY A 103 -3.66 -11.73 -13.47
C GLY A 103 -4.05 -13.10 -14.00
N LEU A 104 -3.19 -13.75 -14.80
CA LEU A 104 -3.40 -15.13 -15.26
C LEU A 104 -3.35 -16.13 -14.09
N ILE A 105 -2.42 -15.99 -13.17
CA ILE A 105 -2.30 -16.85 -11.99
C ILE A 105 -3.51 -16.63 -11.06
N SER A 106 -3.94 -15.37 -10.87
CA SER A 106 -5.16 -15.05 -10.13
C SER A 106 -6.38 -15.71 -10.77
N ALA A 107 -6.56 -15.57 -12.09
CA ALA A 107 -7.63 -16.26 -12.80
C ALA A 107 -7.57 -17.79 -12.64
N ALA A 108 -6.36 -18.37 -12.63
CA ALA A 108 -6.17 -19.80 -12.40
C ALA A 108 -6.64 -20.29 -11.02
N MET A 109 -6.77 -19.38 -10.04
CA MET A 109 -7.38 -19.72 -8.75
C MET A 109 -8.80 -20.30 -8.85
N ALA A 110 -9.53 -19.97 -9.93
CA ALA A 110 -10.86 -20.54 -10.20
C ALA A 110 -10.86 -22.08 -10.33
N TRP A 111 -9.72 -22.71 -10.55
CA TRP A 111 -9.55 -24.17 -10.66
C TRP A 111 -8.88 -24.81 -9.45
N VAL A 112 -8.80 -24.13 -8.34
CA VAL A 112 -8.32 -24.71 -7.07
C VAL A 112 -9.26 -25.84 -6.62
N GLN A 113 -8.67 -27.01 -6.31
CA GLN A 113 -9.38 -28.22 -5.87
C GLN A 113 -8.75 -28.88 -4.64
N SER A 114 -7.57 -28.43 -4.22
CA SER A 114 -6.83 -29.05 -3.11
C SER A 114 -6.00 -28.01 -2.35
N PRO A 115 -5.60 -28.30 -1.10
CA PRO A 115 -4.66 -27.43 -0.36
C PRO A 115 -3.38 -27.15 -1.13
N THR A 116 -2.81 -28.18 -1.77
CA THR A 116 -1.55 -28.03 -2.53
C THR A 116 -1.70 -27.08 -3.71
N SER A 117 -2.78 -27.22 -4.53
CA SER A 117 -3.03 -26.33 -5.66
C SER A 117 -3.26 -24.90 -5.17
N PHE A 118 -3.95 -24.72 -4.05
CA PHE A 118 -4.16 -23.42 -3.42
C PHE A 118 -2.83 -22.78 -3.00
N TYR A 119 -1.96 -23.51 -2.28
CA TYR A 119 -0.67 -22.99 -1.81
C TYR A 119 0.26 -22.64 -2.97
N VAL A 120 0.35 -23.50 -3.97
CA VAL A 120 1.21 -23.27 -5.14
C VAL A 120 0.75 -22.02 -5.91
N LEU A 121 -0.54 -21.89 -6.20
CA LEU A 121 -1.04 -20.71 -6.90
C LEU A 121 -0.89 -19.43 -6.09
N ARG A 122 -1.13 -19.46 -4.79
CA ARG A 122 -0.93 -18.31 -3.91
C ARG A 122 0.55 -17.91 -3.81
N PHE A 123 1.47 -18.87 -3.71
CA PHE A 123 2.91 -18.59 -3.74
C PHE A 123 3.32 -17.99 -5.09
N LEU A 124 2.93 -18.61 -6.20
CA LEU A 124 3.24 -18.12 -7.54
C LEU A 124 2.63 -16.74 -7.82
N LEU A 125 1.44 -16.46 -7.27
CA LEU A 125 0.82 -15.14 -7.34
C LEU A 125 1.71 -14.09 -6.66
N GLY A 126 2.23 -14.40 -5.46
CA GLY A 126 3.18 -13.54 -4.76
C GLY A 126 4.47 -13.32 -5.57
N VAL A 127 5.04 -14.36 -6.15
CA VAL A 127 6.20 -14.28 -7.05
C VAL A 127 5.92 -13.40 -8.27
N ALA A 128 4.76 -13.57 -8.89
CA ALA A 128 4.38 -12.82 -10.10
C ALA A 128 4.14 -11.33 -9.83
N GLU A 129 3.52 -11.00 -8.68
CA GLU A 129 3.25 -9.62 -8.27
C GLU A 129 4.47 -8.92 -7.67
N ALA A 130 5.49 -9.70 -7.24
CA ALA A 130 6.69 -9.17 -6.62
C ALA A 130 7.38 -8.10 -7.49
N GLY A 131 7.78 -7.00 -6.85
CA GLY A 131 8.42 -5.88 -7.52
C GLY A 131 7.47 -4.88 -8.16
N PHE A 132 6.14 -5.10 -8.12
CA PHE A 132 5.18 -4.16 -8.70
C PHE A 132 5.25 -2.79 -8.00
N PHE A 133 5.06 -2.75 -6.69
CA PHE A 133 5.05 -1.49 -5.93
C PHE A 133 6.39 -0.74 -6.02
N PRO A 134 7.55 -1.33 -5.66
CA PRO A 134 8.83 -0.63 -5.78
C PRO A 134 9.17 -0.29 -7.23
N GLY A 135 8.73 -1.08 -8.19
CA GLY A 135 8.88 -0.78 -9.61
C GLY A 135 8.11 0.47 -10.05
N ILE A 136 6.89 0.67 -9.57
CA ILE A 136 6.14 1.92 -9.80
C ILE A 136 6.86 3.11 -9.13
N ILE A 137 7.34 2.95 -7.90
CA ILE A 137 8.11 4.02 -7.23
C ILE A 137 9.35 4.38 -8.06
N TYR A 138 10.09 3.37 -8.56
CA TYR A 138 11.20 3.61 -9.46
C TYR A 138 10.76 4.33 -10.75
N TYR A 139 9.67 3.89 -11.40
CA TYR A 139 9.13 4.53 -12.57
C TYR A 139 8.80 6.01 -12.33
N LEU A 140 8.21 6.33 -11.18
CA LEU A 140 7.93 7.71 -10.79
C LEU A 140 9.21 8.55 -10.63
N THR A 141 10.34 7.94 -10.25
CA THR A 141 11.63 8.67 -10.21
C THR A 141 12.16 9.00 -11.60
N GLN A 142 11.82 8.22 -12.61
CA GLN A 142 12.22 8.49 -14.01
C GLN A 142 11.38 9.60 -14.66
N TRP A 143 10.21 9.93 -14.08
CA TRP A 143 9.25 10.88 -14.64
C TRP A 143 9.11 12.18 -13.86
N PHE A 144 9.44 12.17 -12.57
CA PHE A 144 9.19 13.32 -11.70
C PHE A 144 10.46 13.76 -10.97
N PRO A 145 10.86 15.05 -11.13
CA PRO A 145 11.87 15.66 -10.29
C PRO A 145 11.48 15.59 -8.81
N GLN A 146 12.47 15.69 -7.91
CA GLN A 146 12.29 15.60 -6.47
C GLN A 146 11.21 16.55 -5.94
N SER A 147 11.10 17.75 -6.51
CA SER A 147 10.11 18.77 -6.16
C SER A 147 8.65 18.34 -6.36
N SER A 148 8.36 17.44 -7.32
CA SER A 148 7.01 16.97 -7.65
C SER A 148 6.78 15.49 -7.35
N ARG A 149 7.84 14.72 -7.11
CA ARG A 149 7.79 13.26 -6.87
C ARG A 149 6.96 12.88 -5.65
N ALA A 150 7.12 13.60 -4.54
CA ALA A 150 6.34 13.34 -3.33
C ALA A 150 4.83 13.46 -3.57
N ARG A 151 4.40 14.42 -4.39
CA ARG A 151 2.98 14.55 -4.78
C ARG A 151 2.52 13.37 -5.63
N ALA A 152 3.33 12.95 -6.62
CA ALA A 152 3.00 11.81 -7.47
C ALA A 152 2.84 10.51 -6.66
N ILE A 153 3.79 10.23 -5.76
CA ILE A 153 3.74 9.10 -4.84
C ILE A 153 2.51 9.18 -3.93
N GLY A 154 2.22 10.37 -3.37
CA GLY A 154 1.04 10.58 -2.52
C GLY A 154 -0.27 10.25 -3.23
N VAL A 155 -0.44 10.68 -4.48
CA VAL A 155 -1.62 10.33 -5.29
C VAL A 155 -1.69 8.83 -5.54
N PHE A 156 -0.56 8.20 -5.87
CA PHE A 156 -0.48 6.76 -6.11
C PHE A 156 -0.92 5.93 -4.88
N TYR A 157 -0.53 6.33 -3.68
CA TYR A 157 -0.91 5.64 -2.43
C TYR A 157 -2.42 5.60 -2.16
N PHE A 158 -3.22 6.50 -2.75
CA PHE A 158 -4.68 6.42 -2.64
C PHE A 158 -5.29 5.21 -3.35
N GLY A 159 -4.52 4.50 -4.17
CA GLY A 159 -5.02 3.30 -4.86
C GLY A 159 -5.45 2.18 -3.92
N ALA A 160 -4.76 1.96 -2.81
CA ALA A 160 -5.11 0.91 -1.86
C ALA A 160 -6.51 1.11 -1.23
N PRO A 161 -6.83 2.24 -0.57
CA PRO A 161 -8.17 2.44 -0.04
C PRO A 161 -9.24 2.52 -1.13
N LEU A 162 -8.93 3.05 -2.32
CA LEU A 162 -9.85 3.05 -3.45
C LEU A 162 -10.17 1.63 -3.91
N ALA A 163 -9.17 0.73 -3.94
CA ALA A 163 -9.37 -0.67 -4.27
C ALA A 163 -10.41 -1.32 -3.36
N PHE A 164 -10.35 -1.05 -2.06
CA PHE A 164 -11.30 -1.63 -1.10
C PHE A 164 -12.69 -1.00 -1.19
N ILE A 165 -12.78 0.30 -1.50
CA ILE A 165 -14.06 0.98 -1.69
C ILE A 165 -14.81 0.43 -2.90
N PHE A 166 -14.13 0.27 -4.03
CA PHE A 166 -14.74 -0.25 -5.26
C PHE A 166 -14.75 -1.78 -5.31
N GLY A 167 -13.72 -2.41 -4.73
CA GLY A 167 -13.55 -3.86 -4.74
C GLY A 167 -14.62 -4.58 -3.93
N GLY A 168 -15.02 -4.05 -2.77
CA GLY A 168 -16.07 -4.65 -1.96
C GLY A 168 -17.38 -4.87 -2.74
N PRO A 169 -17.99 -3.82 -3.31
CA PRO A 169 -19.17 -3.95 -4.15
C PRO A 169 -18.97 -4.84 -5.38
N LEU A 170 -17.83 -4.71 -6.08
CA LEU A 170 -17.51 -5.52 -7.26
C LEU A 170 -17.41 -7.00 -6.91
N SER A 171 -16.60 -7.36 -5.92
CA SER A 171 -16.43 -8.73 -5.47
C SER A 171 -17.76 -9.33 -4.96
N GLY A 172 -18.57 -8.53 -4.25
CA GLY A 172 -19.90 -8.92 -3.81
C GLY A 172 -20.84 -9.23 -4.97
N LEU A 173 -20.86 -8.40 -6.01
CA LEU A 173 -21.65 -8.59 -7.22
C LEU A 173 -21.21 -9.87 -7.97
N LEU A 174 -19.90 -10.09 -8.11
CA LEU A 174 -19.37 -11.27 -8.78
C LEU A 174 -19.72 -12.57 -8.04
N LEU A 175 -19.77 -12.54 -6.72
CA LEU A 175 -20.23 -13.69 -5.91
C LEU A 175 -21.70 -14.02 -6.17
N GLU A 176 -22.56 -13.02 -6.44
CA GLU A 176 -23.97 -13.23 -6.77
C GLU A 176 -24.19 -13.88 -8.15
N MET A 177 -23.14 -13.92 -9.00
CA MET A 177 -23.17 -14.66 -10.27
C MET A 177 -23.09 -16.19 -10.11
N HIS A 178 -23.24 -16.70 -8.88
CA HIS A 178 -23.24 -18.16 -8.62
C HIS A 178 -24.26 -18.89 -9.50
N GLY A 179 -23.83 -19.98 -10.13
CA GLY A 179 -24.64 -20.77 -11.06
C GLY A 179 -24.60 -20.29 -12.52
N THR A 180 -24.17 -19.05 -12.80
CA THR A 180 -24.03 -18.54 -14.15
C THR A 180 -22.98 -19.36 -14.92
N PHE A 181 -23.34 -19.88 -16.07
CA PHE A 181 -22.53 -20.83 -16.88
C PHE A 181 -22.03 -22.05 -16.08
N GLY A 182 -22.75 -22.45 -15.04
CA GLY A 182 -22.38 -23.59 -14.19
C GLY A 182 -21.21 -23.35 -13.26
N LEU A 183 -20.76 -22.10 -13.11
CA LEU A 183 -19.62 -21.72 -12.25
C LEU A 183 -20.08 -21.21 -10.88
N ALA A 184 -19.33 -21.57 -9.83
CA ALA A 184 -19.50 -20.97 -8.51
C ALA A 184 -19.14 -19.48 -8.53
N GLY A 185 -19.81 -18.65 -7.73
CA GLY A 185 -19.63 -17.21 -7.67
C GLY A 185 -18.17 -16.78 -7.37
N TRP A 186 -17.50 -17.50 -6.46
CA TRP A 186 -16.09 -17.22 -6.15
C TRP A 186 -15.13 -17.45 -7.33
N LYS A 187 -15.48 -18.32 -8.29
CA LYS A 187 -14.71 -18.53 -9.53
C LYS A 187 -14.81 -17.32 -10.44
N TRP A 188 -15.99 -16.71 -10.54
CA TRP A 188 -16.20 -15.48 -11.30
C TRP A 188 -15.33 -14.33 -10.77
N LEU A 189 -15.19 -14.25 -9.46
CA LEU A 189 -14.38 -13.23 -8.81
C LEU A 189 -12.92 -13.31 -9.30
N PHE A 190 -12.30 -14.49 -9.24
CA PHE A 190 -10.91 -14.66 -9.70
C PHE A 190 -10.76 -14.52 -11.22
N LEU A 191 -11.71 -15.03 -12.02
CA LEU A 191 -11.68 -14.94 -13.48
C LEU A 191 -11.78 -13.49 -13.94
N VAL A 192 -12.72 -12.72 -13.42
CA VAL A 192 -12.97 -11.34 -13.84
C VAL A 192 -11.88 -10.41 -13.35
N GLU A 193 -11.55 -10.45 -12.05
CA GLU A 193 -10.54 -9.55 -11.49
C GLU A 193 -9.13 -9.86 -12.03
N GLY A 194 -8.76 -11.15 -12.13
CA GLY A 194 -7.49 -11.56 -12.73
C GLY A 194 -7.44 -11.28 -14.24
N GLY A 195 -8.52 -11.52 -14.95
CA GLY A 195 -8.64 -11.18 -16.39
C GLY A 195 -8.51 -9.69 -16.64
N LEU A 196 -9.14 -8.84 -15.80
CA LEU A 196 -9.03 -7.40 -15.87
C LEU A 196 -7.60 -6.92 -15.59
N ALA A 197 -6.93 -7.49 -14.60
CA ALA A 197 -5.54 -7.19 -14.31
C ALA A 197 -4.63 -7.53 -15.50
N SER A 198 -4.82 -8.71 -16.12
CA SER A 198 -4.08 -9.10 -17.33
C SER A 198 -4.36 -8.17 -18.50
N ALA A 199 -5.62 -7.80 -18.75
CA ALA A 199 -6.00 -6.89 -19.82
C ALA A 199 -5.37 -5.50 -19.65
N VAL A 200 -5.40 -4.94 -18.44
CA VAL A 200 -4.74 -3.68 -18.13
C VAL A 200 -3.21 -3.82 -18.24
N GLY A 201 -2.65 -4.96 -17.87
CA GLY A 201 -1.23 -5.28 -18.06
C GLY A 201 -0.82 -5.26 -19.54
N VAL A 202 -1.61 -5.88 -20.40
CA VAL A 202 -1.43 -5.81 -21.86
C VAL A 202 -1.55 -4.38 -22.36
N TRP A 203 -2.54 -3.62 -21.87
CA TRP A 203 -2.69 -2.21 -22.22
C TRP A 203 -1.52 -1.36 -21.77
N ALA A 204 -0.92 -1.66 -20.60
CA ALA A 204 0.25 -0.96 -20.10
C ALA A 204 1.44 -0.98 -21.07
N PHE A 205 1.58 -2.05 -21.86
CA PHE A 205 2.63 -2.18 -22.87
C PHE A 205 2.60 -1.07 -23.93
N TRP A 206 1.43 -0.60 -24.31
CA TRP A 206 1.29 0.50 -25.29
C TRP A 206 1.13 1.87 -24.62
N TYR A 207 0.61 1.91 -23.41
CA TYR A 207 0.29 3.17 -22.74
C TYR A 207 1.48 3.76 -22.01
N LEU A 208 2.28 2.92 -21.34
CA LEU A 208 3.45 3.36 -20.59
C LEU A 208 4.62 3.67 -21.53
N VAL A 209 5.42 4.63 -21.15
CA VAL A 209 6.66 5.03 -21.81
C VAL A 209 7.74 5.07 -20.74
N ASP A 210 8.91 4.49 -20.99
CA ASP A 210 9.95 4.33 -19.96
C ASP A 210 10.53 5.66 -19.50
N LYS A 211 10.76 6.61 -20.42
CA LYS A 211 11.42 7.88 -20.12
C LYS A 211 10.72 9.06 -20.81
N PRO A 212 10.87 10.29 -20.28
CA PRO A 212 10.33 11.50 -20.92
C PRO A 212 10.84 11.72 -22.34
N GLU A 213 12.07 11.31 -22.65
CA GLU A 213 12.72 11.43 -23.97
C GLU A 213 11.91 10.72 -25.06
N ASP A 214 11.27 9.60 -24.73
CA ASP A 214 10.48 8.77 -25.67
C ASP A 214 9.02 9.21 -25.75
N ALA A 215 8.59 10.19 -24.96
CA ALA A 215 7.20 10.62 -24.83
C ALA A 215 6.75 11.52 -26.00
N ARG A 216 6.12 10.92 -27.02
CA ARG A 216 5.63 11.63 -28.20
C ARG A 216 4.55 12.68 -27.91
N TRP A 217 3.90 12.63 -26.75
CA TRP A 217 2.87 13.56 -26.29
C TRP A 217 3.42 14.81 -25.57
N LEU A 218 4.73 14.89 -25.36
CA LEU A 218 5.46 16.07 -24.94
C LEU A 218 6.12 16.75 -26.15
N SER A 219 6.17 18.08 -26.17
CA SER A 219 6.94 18.80 -27.16
C SER A 219 8.45 18.53 -27.01
N PRO A 220 9.28 18.75 -28.05
CA PRO A 220 10.73 18.56 -27.94
C PRO A 220 11.36 19.36 -26.79
N ASP A 221 10.87 20.59 -26.57
CA ASP A 221 11.37 21.46 -25.52
C ASP A 221 10.94 21.00 -24.13
N GLU A 222 9.67 20.54 -23.96
CA GLU A 222 9.18 19.96 -22.73
C GLU A 222 9.96 18.69 -22.37
N ARG A 223 10.25 17.81 -23.33
CA ARG A 223 11.06 16.61 -23.13
C ARG A 223 12.46 16.98 -22.60
N ARG A 224 13.15 17.91 -23.30
CA ARG A 224 14.50 18.38 -22.90
C ARG A 224 14.49 18.99 -21.50
N ALA A 225 13.54 19.87 -21.21
CA ALA A 225 13.45 20.53 -19.92
C ALA A 225 13.18 19.54 -18.76
N LEU A 226 12.25 18.59 -18.95
CA LEU A 226 11.93 17.59 -17.93
C LEU A 226 13.08 16.62 -17.71
N THR A 227 13.70 16.11 -18.79
CA THR A 227 14.89 15.23 -18.71
C THR A 227 16.04 15.89 -17.99
N SER A 228 16.33 17.16 -18.34
CA SER A 228 17.41 17.92 -17.68
C SER A 228 17.17 18.11 -16.19
N ALA A 229 15.93 18.39 -15.76
CA ALA A 229 15.59 18.54 -14.36
C ALA A 229 15.78 17.20 -13.58
N ILE A 230 15.35 16.07 -14.16
CA ILE A 230 15.52 14.74 -13.57
C ILE A 230 17.00 14.36 -13.48
N GLN A 231 17.78 14.65 -14.53
CA GLN A 231 19.23 14.36 -14.54
C GLN A 231 20.01 15.18 -13.51
N LEU A 232 19.62 16.43 -13.27
CA LEU A 232 20.21 17.27 -12.21
C LEU A 232 19.98 16.64 -10.84
N ASP A 233 18.73 16.27 -10.52
CA ASP A 233 18.39 15.58 -9.28
C ASP A 233 19.18 14.26 -9.12
N ALA A 234 19.31 13.48 -10.20
CA ALA A 234 20.05 12.23 -10.17
C ALA A 234 21.55 12.43 -9.90
N ARG A 235 22.15 13.48 -10.46
CA ARG A 235 23.56 13.84 -10.20
C ARG A 235 23.77 14.29 -8.76
N GLU A 236 22.87 15.10 -8.22
CA GLU A 236 22.91 15.52 -6.81
C GLU A 236 22.77 14.32 -5.86
N ALA A 237 21.85 13.41 -6.15
CA ALA A 237 21.69 12.17 -5.39
C ALA A 237 22.94 11.27 -5.47
N ALA A 238 23.58 11.15 -6.64
CA ALA A 238 24.79 10.36 -6.82
C ALA A 238 26.02 10.97 -6.11
N ALA A 239 26.11 12.29 -6.01
CA ALA A 239 27.19 12.96 -5.25
C ALA A 239 27.14 12.65 -3.74
N HIS A 240 25.94 12.32 -3.22
CA HIS A 240 25.71 11.90 -1.83
C HIS A 240 25.55 10.38 -1.71
N GLY A 241 25.99 9.61 -2.70
CA GLY A 241 25.72 8.18 -2.91
C GLY A 241 26.29 7.24 -1.85
N PRO A 242 25.96 5.94 -1.98
CA PRO A 242 25.99 4.99 -0.89
C PRO A 242 27.41 4.56 -0.56
N ARG A 243 27.86 4.82 0.62
CA ARG A 243 29.08 4.18 1.11
C ARG A 243 28.83 2.79 1.71
N ASP A 244 27.60 2.47 2.17
CA ASP A 244 27.33 1.20 2.86
C ASP A 244 25.88 0.69 2.74
N ALA A 245 25.43 0.37 1.52
CA ALA A 245 24.09 -0.21 1.32
C ALA A 245 23.91 -1.56 2.05
N LEU A 246 24.96 -2.37 2.17
CA LEU A 246 24.94 -3.66 2.90
C LEU A 246 24.94 -3.45 4.42
N ALA A 247 25.64 -2.45 4.94
CA ALA A 247 25.62 -2.14 6.37
C ALA A 247 24.23 -1.72 6.87
N ALA A 248 23.42 -1.06 6.02
CA ALA A 248 22.06 -0.69 6.35
C ALA A 248 21.16 -1.91 6.59
N LEU A 249 21.46 -3.08 6.00
CA LEU A 249 20.66 -4.30 6.17
C LEU A 249 20.76 -4.87 7.59
N PHE A 250 21.86 -4.58 8.30
CA PHE A 250 22.12 -5.06 9.67
C PHE A 250 21.98 -3.95 10.72
N ASP A 251 21.54 -2.76 10.32
CA ASP A 251 21.31 -1.67 11.26
C ASP A 251 20.12 -2.01 12.19
N ARG A 252 20.36 -1.94 13.51
CA ARG A 252 19.36 -2.24 14.54
C ARG A 252 18.11 -1.37 14.40
N ARG A 253 18.23 -0.14 13.91
CA ARG A 253 17.09 0.76 13.70
C ARG A 253 16.26 0.31 12.51
N VAL A 254 16.90 -0.12 11.41
CA VAL A 254 16.23 -0.68 10.24
C VAL A 254 15.44 -1.92 10.63
N LEU A 255 16.05 -2.84 11.39
CA LEU A 255 15.37 -4.05 11.88
C LEU A 255 14.23 -3.71 12.84
N ALA A 256 14.39 -2.72 13.71
CA ALA A 256 13.32 -2.27 14.58
C ALA A 256 12.14 -1.67 13.79
N TYR A 257 12.41 -0.84 12.77
CA TYR A 257 11.37 -0.34 11.87
C TYR A 257 10.71 -1.46 11.07
N ALA A 258 11.46 -2.46 10.63
CA ALA A 258 10.90 -3.64 9.96
C ALA A 258 9.94 -4.41 10.89
N GLY A 259 10.32 -4.61 12.15
CA GLY A 259 9.45 -5.22 13.18
C GLY A 259 8.19 -4.40 13.44
N ILE A 260 8.30 -3.07 13.57
CA ILE A 260 7.14 -2.18 13.73
C ILE A 260 6.22 -2.28 12.50
N TYR A 261 6.79 -2.26 11.29
CA TYR A 261 5.99 -2.37 10.06
C TYR A 261 5.34 -3.73 9.92
N ALA A 262 5.99 -4.82 10.35
CA ALA A 262 5.39 -6.15 10.41
C ALA A 262 4.15 -6.18 11.32
N LEU A 263 4.21 -5.57 12.50
CA LEU A 263 3.07 -5.47 13.42
C LEU A 263 1.92 -4.63 12.82
N ILE A 264 2.25 -3.54 12.12
CA ILE A 264 1.24 -2.75 11.38
C ILE A 264 0.60 -3.60 10.30
N GLN A 265 1.41 -4.30 9.49
CA GLN A 265 0.91 -5.15 8.40
C GLN A 265 0.11 -6.36 8.90
N MET A 266 0.43 -6.90 10.07
CA MET A 266 -0.41 -7.91 10.73
C MET A 266 -1.83 -7.38 10.97
N SER A 267 -1.97 -6.17 11.51
CA SER A 267 -3.28 -5.56 11.74
C SER A 267 -4.00 -5.25 10.43
N VAL A 268 -3.28 -4.73 9.44
CA VAL A 268 -3.82 -4.40 8.11
C VAL A 268 -4.40 -5.63 7.42
N TYR A 269 -3.57 -6.67 7.20
CA TYR A 269 -3.99 -7.86 6.47
C TYR A 269 -4.90 -8.77 7.30
N GLY A 270 -4.77 -8.74 8.63
CA GLY A 270 -5.71 -9.39 9.53
C GLY A 270 -7.14 -8.83 9.43
N VAL A 271 -7.29 -7.54 9.16
CA VAL A 271 -8.59 -6.94 8.88
C VAL A 271 -9.00 -7.19 7.42
N ILE A 272 -8.14 -6.90 6.43
CA ILE A 272 -8.46 -7.02 5.00
C ILE A 272 -9.03 -8.39 4.65
N PHE A 273 -8.37 -9.46 5.05
CA PHE A 273 -8.79 -10.82 4.67
C PHE A 273 -10.09 -11.27 5.30
N PHE A 274 -10.43 -10.75 6.47
CA PHE A 274 -11.59 -11.24 7.22
C PHE A 274 -12.74 -10.23 7.32
N LEU A 275 -12.53 -8.98 6.88
CA LEU A 275 -13.55 -7.94 6.91
C LEU A 275 -14.86 -8.35 6.22
N PRO A 276 -14.86 -8.95 5.01
CA PRO A 276 -16.10 -9.33 4.35
C PRO A 276 -16.91 -10.36 5.16
N GLN A 277 -16.23 -11.36 5.74
CA GLN A 277 -16.86 -12.39 6.54
C GLN A 277 -17.39 -11.84 7.87
N GLN A 278 -16.65 -10.91 8.47
CA GLN A 278 -17.09 -10.25 9.70
C GLN A 278 -18.31 -9.38 9.46
N VAL A 279 -18.34 -8.58 8.38
CA VAL A 279 -19.52 -7.78 8.01
C VAL A 279 -20.69 -8.69 7.69
N ALA A 280 -20.50 -9.79 6.96
CA ALA A 280 -21.54 -10.77 6.68
C ALA A 280 -22.14 -11.38 7.96
N SER A 281 -21.28 -11.74 8.92
CA SER A 281 -21.71 -12.25 10.24
C SER A 281 -22.53 -11.22 11.01
N LEU A 282 -22.12 -9.94 11.03
CA LEU A 282 -22.85 -8.85 11.68
C LEU A 282 -24.25 -8.61 11.07
N MET A 283 -24.39 -8.90 9.78
CA MET A 283 -25.66 -8.77 9.06
C MET A 283 -26.54 -10.04 9.11
N GLY A 284 -26.00 -11.16 9.60
CA GLY A 284 -26.65 -12.47 9.48
C GLY A 284 -26.88 -12.88 8.00
N ALA A 285 -26.00 -12.47 7.10
CA ALA A 285 -26.13 -12.64 5.66
C ALA A 285 -24.93 -13.38 5.05
N SER A 286 -25.09 -13.88 3.83
CA SER A 286 -23.98 -14.35 3.00
C SER A 286 -23.24 -13.17 2.39
N VAL A 287 -21.95 -13.38 2.05
CA VAL A 287 -21.16 -12.36 1.34
C VAL A 287 -21.71 -12.16 -0.06
N GLY A 288 -22.12 -10.94 -0.37
CA GLY A 288 -22.69 -10.50 -1.62
C GLY A 288 -22.61 -8.98 -1.74
N LEU A 289 -23.35 -8.36 -2.66
CA LEU A 289 -23.30 -6.93 -2.94
C LEU A 289 -23.57 -6.07 -1.71
N LYS A 290 -24.59 -6.40 -0.90
CA LYS A 290 -24.91 -5.65 0.34
C LYS A 290 -23.75 -5.66 1.34
N VAL A 291 -23.14 -6.82 1.55
CA VAL A 291 -21.97 -6.96 2.41
C VAL A 291 -20.78 -6.20 1.82
N GLY A 292 -20.57 -6.28 0.51
CA GLY A 292 -19.54 -5.54 -0.20
C GLY A 292 -19.66 -4.02 -0.04
N LEU A 293 -20.88 -3.49 -0.16
CA LEU A 293 -21.16 -2.05 0.05
C LEU A 293 -20.86 -1.61 1.48
N LEU A 294 -21.26 -2.40 2.48
CA LEU A 294 -20.98 -2.11 3.89
C LEU A 294 -19.48 -2.27 4.22
N ALA A 295 -18.82 -3.26 3.63
CA ALA A 295 -17.38 -3.44 3.78
C ALA A 295 -16.56 -2.29 3.20
N ALA A 296 -17.13 -1.46 2.31
CA ALA A 296 -16.50 -0.25 1.79
C ALA A 296 -16.49 0.91 2.80
N VAL A 297 -17.40 0.94 3.77
CA VAL A 297 -17.57 2.05 4.73
C VAL A 297 -16.31 2.32 5.57
N PRO A 298 -15.65 1.32 6.19
CA PRO A 298 -14.40 1.52 6.90
C PRO A 298 -13.30 2.18 6.05
N TRP A 299 -13.24 1.86 4.78
CA TRP A 299 -12.24 2.41 3.86
C TRP A 299 -12.54 3.86 3.44
N LEU A 300 -13.82 4.23 3.33
CA LEU A 300 -14.22 5.63 3.16
C LEU A 300 -13.78 6.48 4.37
N CYS A 301 -13.97 5.99 5.57
CA CYS A 301 -13.47 6.63 6.79
C CYS A 301 -11.92 6.73 6.77
N ALA A 302 -11.25 5.67 6.32
CA ALA A 302 -9.79 5.64 6.21
C ALA A 302 -9.26 6.70 5.23
N VAL A 303 -9.90 6.89 4.07
CA VAL A 303 -9.55 7.94 3.10
C VAL A 303 -9.65 9.31 3.74
N ALA A 304 -10.76 9.60 4.43
CA ALA A 304 -10.99 10.88 5.08
C ALA A 304 -9.90 11.17 6.13
N LEU A 305 -9.59 10.18 6.98
CA LEU A 305 -8.61 10.35 8.04
C LEU A 305 -7.18 10.47 7.51
N THR A 306 -6.83 9.73 6.47
CA THR A 306 -5.52 9.80 5.79
C THR A 306 -5.32 11.16 5.11
N TRP A 307 -6.39 11.81 4.67
CA TRP A 307 -6.31 13.15 4.14
C TRP A 307 -6.12 14.23 5.23
N ILE A 308 -6.77 14.07 6.37
CA ILE A 308 -6.82 15.09 7.43
C ILE A 308 -5.60 15.01 8.36
N VAL A 309 -5.28 13.80 8.87
CA VAL A 309 -4.36 13.66 10.01
C VAL A 309 -2.90 13.94 9.63
N PRO A 310 -2.33 13.43 8.51
CA PRO A 310 -0.96 13.76 8.15
C PRO A 310 -0.76 15.28 7.97
N ARG A 311 -1.71 15.97 7.34
CA ARG A 311 -1.65 17.43 7.18
C ARG A 311 -1.67 18.19 8.50
N ARG A 312 -2.43 17.70 9.48
CA ARG A 312 -2.42 18.27 10.83
C ARG A 312 -1.11 17.99 11.55
N ALA A 313 -0.57 16.78 11.40
CA ALA A 313 0.72 16.41 11.96
C ALA A 313 1.86 17.24 11.36
N ASP A 314 1.81 17.55 10.05
CA ASP A 314 2.79 18.42 9.39
C ASP A 314 2.74 19.85 9.93
N ARG A 315 1.54 20.36 10.23
CA ARG A 315 1.35 21.73 10.75
C ARG A 315 1.67 21.86 12.25
N LEU A 316 1.26 20.87 13.04
CA LEU A 316 1.37 20.91 14.49
C LEU A 316 2.64 20.24 15.02
N GLY A 317 3.33 19.48 14.16
CA GLY A 317 4.44 18.62 14.56
C GLY A 317 3.97 17.37 15.30
N GLY A 318 4.93 16.62 15.84
CA GLY A 318 4.63 15.47 16.70
C GLY A 318 4.17 14.20 15.94
N HIS A 319 4.68 13.97 14.74
CA HIS A 319 4.37 12.81 13.88
C HIS A 319 4.37 11.49 14.66
N ARG A 320 5.32 11.32 15.58
CA ARG A 320 5.44 10.16 16.47
C ARG A 320 4.18 9.95 17.32
N ALA A 321 3.71 11.01 17.99
CA ALA A 321 2.52 10.93 18.83
C ALA A 321 1.24 10.70 18.01
N TRP A 322 1.14 11.31 16.82
CA TRP A 322 0.03 11.09 15.91
C TRP A 322 -0.01 9.65 15.40
N ALA A 323 1.13 9.10 14.94
CA ALA A 323 1.21 7.72 14.49
C ALA A 323 0.82 6.74 15.61
N ALA A 324 1.35 6.94 16.82
CA ALA A 324 1.01 6.10 17.96
C ALA A 324 -0.48 6.16 18.33
N ARG A 325 -1.09 7.35 18.37
CA ARG A 325 -2.53 7.50 18.65
C ARG A 325 -3.40 6.80 17.61
N LEU A 326 -3.03 6.89 16.33
CA LEU A 326 -3.74 6.23 15.24
C LEU A 326 -3.66 4.70 15.36
N LEU A 327 -2.49 4.16 15.71
CA LEU A 327 -2.31 2.72 15.91
C LEU A 327 -3.02 2.21 17.16
N VAL A 328 -3.06 2.98 18.26
CA VAL A 328 -3.88 2.66 19.42
C VAL A 328 -5.36 2.67 19.04
N MET A 329 -5.83 3.69 18.33
CA MET A 329 -7.21 3.76 17.82
C MET A 329 -7.53 2.54 16.95
N SER A 330 -6.59 2.14 16.09
CA SER A 330 -6.74 0.93 15.27
C SER A 330 -6.86 -0.32 16.12
N GLY A 331 -5.94 -0.54 17.06
CA GLY A 331 -5.93 -1.72 17.92
C GLY A 331 -7.19 -1.84 18.78
N VAL A 332 -7.61 -0.74 19.39
CA VAL A 332 -8.87 -0.67 20.14
C VAL A 332 -10.06 -0.92 19.23
N GLY A 333 -10.08 -0.33 18.04
CA GLY A 333 -11.13 -0.55 17.05
C GLY A 333 -11.28 -2.02 16.63
N ILE A 334 -10.16 -2.71 16.40
CA ILE A 334 -10.15 -4.15 16.07
C ILE A 334 -10.73 -4.96 17.24
N ALA A 335 -10.28 -4.70 18.47
CA ALA A 335 -10.75 -5.42 19.67
C ALA A 335 -12.24 -5.17 19.92
N VAL A 336 -12.68 -3.91 19.88
CA VAL A 336 -14.10 -3.54 20.03
C VAL A 336 -14.96 -4.23 18.96
N SER A 337 -14.49 -4.30 17.71
CA SER A 337 -15.22 -4.98 16.63
C SER A 337 -15.40 -6.48 16.90
N GLY A 338 -14.37 -7.15 17.47
CA GLY A 338 -14.44 -8.55 17.84
C GLY A 338 -15.42 -8.80 18.98
N LEU A 339 -15.31 -8.06 20.06
CA LEU A 339 -16.14 -8.19 21.25
C LEU A 339 -17.61 -7.83 20.99
N ALA A 340 -17.85 -6.70 20.32
CA ALA A 340 -19.21 -6.24 20.03
C ALA A 340 -19.96 -7.13 19.05
N GLY A 341 -19.26 -7.80 18.12
CA GLY A 341 -19.84 -8.78 17.22
C GLY A 341 -20.48 -9.98 17.98
N GLY A 342 -19.93 -10.34 19.13
CA GLY A 342 -20.44 -11.39 20.01
C GLY A 342 -21.67 -10.98 20.83
N LEU A 343 -21.94 -9.69 21.00
CA LEU A 343 -23.09 -9.22 21.79
C LEU A 343 -24.44 -9.43 21.09
N GLY A 344 -24.43 -9.66 19.76
CA GLY A 344 -25.64 -9.84 18.96
C GLY A 344 -26.50 -8.58 18.82
N GLY A 345 -27.55 -8.68 17.99
CA GLY A 345 -28.49 -7.59 17.75
C GLY A 345 -27.92 -6.39 16.98
N THR A 346 -28.80 -5.44 16.67
CA THR A 346 -28.44 -4.26 15.85
C THR A 346 -27.42 -3.36 16.54
N ALA A 347 -27.50 -3.20 17.86
CA ALA A 347 -26.57 -2.36 18.61
C ALA A 347 -25.15 -2.93 18.59
N GLY A 348 -24.99 -4.23 18.80
CA GLY A 348 -23.69 -4.91 18.69
C GLY A 348 -23.10 -4.78 17.29
N ALA A 349 -23.91 -4.94 16.25
CA ALA A 349 -23.49 -4.78 14.85
C ALA A 349 -23.00 -3.36 14.54
N ILE A 350 -23.69 -2.33 15.02
CA ILE A 350 -23.30 -0.92 14.84
C ILE A 350 -21.95 -0.65 15.54
N VAL A 351 -21.81 -1.08 16.81
CA VAL A 351 -20.57 -0.88 17.58
C VAL A 351 -19.40 -1.60 16.91
N ALA A 352 -19.62 -2.84 16.44
CA ALA A 352 -18.60 -3.60 15.71
C ALA A 352 -18.17 -2.88 14.43
N MET A 353 -19.13 -2.34 13.66
CA MET A 353 -18.85 -1.60 12.43
C MET A 353 -18.07 -0.29 12.72
N LEU A 354 -18.43 0.45 13.77
CA LEU A 354 -17.66 1.61 14.21
C LEU A 354 -16.23 1.23 14.62
N GLY A 355 -16.07 0.09 15.29
CA GLY A 355 -14.76 -0.50 15.58
C GLY A 355 -13.94 -0.75 14.31
N LEU A 356 -14.55 -1.33 13.27
CA LEU A 356 -13.90 -1.55 11.97
C LEU A 356 -13.52 -0.23 11.28
N CYS A 357 -14.37 0.80 11.37
CA CYS A 357 -14.07 2.13 10.84
C CYS A 357 -12.86 2.75 11.55
N CYS A 358 -12.78 2.66 12.88
CA CYS A 358 -11.62 3.09 13.66
C CYS A 358 -10.37 2.30 13.31
N ALA A 359 -10.51 0.97 13.16
CA ALA A 359 -9.42 0.07 12.78
C ALA A 359 -8.80 0.47 11.44
N ALA A 360 -9.60 0.48 10.37
CA ALA A 360 -9.15 0.81 9.03
C ALA A 360 -8.56 2.22 8.94
N SER A 361 -9.24 3.20 9.52
CA SER A 361 -8.78 4.59 9.55
C SER A 361 -7.45 4.73 10.29
N GLY A 362 -7.29 4.02 11.42
CA GLY A 362 -6.10 4.09 12.25
C GLY A 362 -4.86 3.57 11.53
N PHE A 363 -4.88 2.31 11.08
CA PHE A 363 -3.69 1.73 10.47
C PHE A 363 -3.36 2.33 9.08
N ILE A 364 -4.36 2.76 8.28
CA ILE A 364 -4.09 3.42 6.99
C ILE A 364 -3.50 4.81 7.19
N ALA A 365 -4.09 5.63 8.06
CA ALA A 365 -3.59 6.99 8.30
C ALA A 365 -2.24 7.02 9.06
N ALA A 366 -1.89 5.96 9.79
CA ALA A 366 -0.60 5.85 10.47
C ALA A 366 0.56 5.58 9.50
N GLN A 367 0.33 4.90 8.36
CA GLN A 367 1.40 4.51 7.43
C GLN A 367 2.18 5.69 6.84
N PRO A 368 1.56 6.76 6.31
CA PRO A 368 2.30 7.92 5.84
C PRO A 368 3.18 8.56 6.91
N LEU A 369 2.71 8.60 8.15
CA LEU A 369 3.48 9.12 9.29
C LEU A 369 4.63 8.18 9.66
N PHE A 370 4.40 6.87 9.66
CA PHE A 370 5.43 5.87 9.92
C PHE A 370 6.61 6.01 8.95
N TRP A 371 6.34 6.12 7.64
CA TRP A 371 7.38 6.21 6.63
C TRP A 371 8.25 7.47 6.73
N THR A 372 7.80 8.48 7.46
CA THR A 372 8.63 9.66 7.75
C THR A 372 9.82 9.34 8.67
N PHE A 373 9.73 8.32 9.53
CA PHE A 373 10.78 7.98 10.49
C PHE A 373 11.99 7.31 9.80
N PRO A 374 11.82 6.19 9.05
CA PRO A 374 12.94 5.62 8.32
C PRO A 374 13.54 6.61 7.30
N ALA A 375 12.71 7.41 6.63
CA ALA A 375 13.19 8.40 5.66
C ALA A 375 14.05 9.51 6.28
N ARG A 376 13.87 9.81 7.57
CA ARG A 376 14.67 10.81 8.31
C ARG A 376 15.93 10.21 8.92
N ASP A 377 15.84 8.97 9.42
CA ASP A 377 16.94 8.30 10.11
C ASP A 377 17.96 7.70 9.15
N LEU A 378 17.53 7.37 7.92
CA LEU A 378 18.35 6.75 6.90
C LEU A 378 18.68 7.79 5.82
N ALA A 379 19.93 8.20 5.74
CA ALA A 379 20.42 9.16 4.74
C ALA A 379 21.10 8.44 3.56
N GLY A 380 21.05 9.06 2.38
CA GLY A 380 21.75 8.56 1.20
C GLY A 380 21.20 7.25 0.66
N ALA A 381 22.07 6.38 0.16
CA ALA A 381 21.67 5.08 -0.41
C ALA A 381 21.35 4.02 0.64
N ALA A 382 21.83 4.15 1.89
CA ALA A 382 21.36 3.37 3.03
C ALA A 382 19.84 3.55 3.21
N SER A 383 19.29 4.70 2.83
CA SER A 383 17.85 4.96 2.85
C SER A 383 17.07 4.03 1.90
N ALA A 384 17.49 3.89 0.65
CA ALA A 384 16.78 3.06 -0.33
C ALA A 384 16.78 1.57 0.06
N SER A 385 17.97 1.05 0.45
CA SER A 385 18.12 -0.35 0.87
C SER A 385 17.39 -0.63 2.18
N GLY A 386 17.48 0.28 3.15
CA GLY A 386 16.78 0.15 4.43
C GLY A 386 15.26 0.20 4.28
N ILE A 387 14.72 1.12 3.47
CA ILE A 387 13.28 1.21 3.17
C ILE A 387 12.80 -0.06 2.46
N ALA A 388 13.57 -0.58 1.49
CA ALA A 388 13.23 -1.83 0.81
C ALA A 388 13.19 -3.00 1.80
N LEU A 389 14.19 -3.13 2.68
CA LEU A 389 14.23 -4.17 3.71
C LEU A 389 13.05 -4.06 4.69
N ILE A 390 12.74 -2.84 5.16
CA ILE A 390 11.59 -2.59 6.03
C ILE A 390 10.30 -3.03 5.33
N ASN A 391 10.14 -2.72 4.04
CA ASN A 391 8.95 -3.11 3.27
C ASN A 391 8.85 -4.63 3.10
N SER A 392 9.93 -5.29 2.69
CA SER A 392 9.95 -6.75 2.45
C SER A 392 9.74 -7.54 3.74
N LEU A 393 10.54 -7.27 4.80
CA LEU A 393 10.41 -7.96 6.09
C LEU A 393 9.09 -7.60 6.78
N GLY A 394 8.70 -6.32 6.74
CA GLY A 394 7.43 -5.88 7.30
C GLY A 394 6.23 -6.48 6.58
N GLY A 395 6.32 -6.68 5.27
CA GLY A 395 5.31 -7.37 4.46
C GLY A 395 4.99 -8.79 4.97
N LEU A 396 5.97 -9.48 5.58
CA LEU A 396 5.76 -10.80 6.20
C LEU A 396 4.75 -10.78 7.37
N GLY A 397 4.43 -9.61 7.92
CA GLY A 397 3.27 -9.47 8.82
C GLY A 397 1.96 -9.95 8.19
N GLY A 398 1.82 -9.79 6.87
CA GLY A 398 0.69 -10.34 6.12
C GLY A 398 0.67 -11.88 6.04
N PHE A 399 1.81 -12.55 6.14
CA PHE A 399 1.91 -14.01 6.30
C PHE A 399 1.47 -14.45 7.71
N VAL A 400 1.95 -13.76 8.73
CA VAL A 400 1.69 -14.13 10.12
C VAL A 400 0.24 -13.88 10.52
N ALA A 401 -0.39 -12.80 10.03
CA ALA A 401 -1.71 -12.36 10.44
C ALA A 401 -2.82 -13.42 10.32
N PRO A 402 -3.06 -14.04 9.15
CA PRO A 402 -4.11 -15.05 9.02
C PRO A 402 -3.81 -16.31 9.83
N MET A 403 -2.54 -16.70 9.95
CA MET A 403 -2.14 -17.87 10.74
C MET A 403 -2.34 -17.64 12.23
N LEU A 404 -1.95 -16.47 12.74
CA LEU A 404 -2.15 -16.09 14.14
C LEU A 404 -3.64 -16.08 14.47
N ARG A 405 -4.48 -15.51 13.60
CA ARG A 405 -5.91 -15.48 13.78
C ARG A 405 -6.50 -16.88 13.81
N ALA A 406 -6.21 -17.72 12.82
CA ALA A 406 -6.73 -19.10 12.76
C ALA A 406 -6.28 -19.95 13.96
N ALA A 407 -5.05 -19.76 14.44
CA ALA A 407 -4.54 -20.44 15.64
C ALA A 407 -5.27 -19.95 16.90
N ALA A 408 -5.49 -18.65 17.04
CA ALA A 408 -6.18 -18.07 18.17
C ALA A 408 -7.65 -18.50 18.22
N ASP A 409 -8.37 -18.38 17.12
CA ASP A 409 -9.79 -18.76 17.04
C ASP A 409 -9.99 -20.25 17.39
N ARG A 410 -9.05 -21.14 16.98
CA ARG A 410 -9.07 -22.55 17.32
C ARG A 410 -8.75 -22.83 18.80
N ASN A 411 -7.70 -22.20 19.34
CA ASN A 411 -7.22 -22.51 20.69
C ASN A 411 -8.11 -21.93 21.77
N PHE A 412 -8.73 -20.78 21.53
CA PHE A 412 -9.61 -20.10 22.48
C PHE A 412 -11.09 -20.34 22.21
N ALA A 413 -11.43 -21.12 21.17
CA ALA A 413 -12.81 -21.37 20.73
C ALA A 413 -13.66 -20.08 20.61
N SER A 414 -13.04 -18.98 20.21
CA SER A 414 -13.62 -17.65 20.16
C SER A 414 -13.16 -16.91 18.92
N HIS A 415 -14.11 -16.50 18.07
CA HIS A 415 -13.81 -15.66 16.89
C HIS A 415 -13.28 -14.26 17.25
N ALA A 416 -13.44 -13.80 18.48
CA ALA A 416 -12.90 -12.54 18.97
C ALA A 416 -11.41 -12.63 19.27
N ALA A 417 -10.91 -13.77 19.75
CA ALA A 417 -9.54 -13.93 20.21
C ALA A 417 -8.49 -13.58 19.13
N GLY A 418 -8.73 -14.00 17.88
CA GLY A 418 -7.86 -13.67 16.77
C GLY A 418 -7.83 -12.17 16.47
N LEU A 419 -8.97 -11.48 16.57
CA LEU A 419 -9.06 -10.04 16.40
C LEU A 419 -8.37 -9.29 17.55
N GLU A 420 -8.54 -9.75 18.78
CA GLU A 420 -7.87 -9.16 19.95
C GLU A 420 -6.35 -9.21 19.83
N LEU A 421 -5.79 -10.35 19.39
CA LEU A 421 -4.35 -10.48 19.15
C LEU A 421 -3.85 -9.54 18.04
N LEU A 422 -4.62 -9.38 16.98
CA LEU A 422 -4.30 -8.41 15.91
C LEU A 422 -4.40 -6.95 16.42
N GLY A 423 -5.37 -6.68 17.29
CA GLY A 423 -5.48 -5.38 17.98
C GLY A 423 -4.28 -5.10 18.87
N LEU A 424 -3.83 -6.11 19.65
CA LEU A 424 -2.62 -6.02 20.47
C LEU A 424 -1.37 -5.79 19.61
N ALA A 425 -1.25 -6.39 18.42
CA ALA A 425 -0.16 -6.12 17.50
C ALA A 425 -0.11 -4.64 17.09
N SER A 426 -1.26 -4.02 16.80
CA SER A 426 -1.33 -2.59 16.49
C SER A 426 -0.91 -1.71 17.68
N ILE A 427 -1.33 -2.06 18.89
CA ILE A 427 -0.94 -1.34 20.11
C ILE A 427 0.55 -1.52 20.39
N ALA A 428 1.10 -2.73 20.20
CA ALA A 428 2.52 -2.98 20.31
C ALA A 428 3.35 -2.14 19.31
N ALA A 429 2.88 -2.03 18.06
CA ALA A 429 3.49 -1.13 17.08
C ALA A 429 3.48 0.33 17.54
N ALA A 430 2.38 0.79 18.15
CA ALA A 430 2.28 2.14 18.71
C ALA A 430 3.30 2.39 19.81
N LEU A 431 3.44 1.45 20.74
CA LEU A 431 4.41 1.54 21.85
C LEU A 431 5.85 1.53 21.33
N LEU A 432 6.17 0.65 20.38
CA LEU A 432 7.49 0.60 19.75
C LEU A 432 7.82 1.88 18.99
N ILE A 433 6.87 2.50 18.29
CA ILE A 433 7.06 3.82 17.67
C ILE A 433 7.43 4.87 18.72
N LEU A 434 6.77 4.85 19.88
CA LEU A 434 7.08 5.77 20.98
C LEU A 434 8.47 5.55 21.60
N VAL A 435 9.08 4.40 21.41
CA VAL A 435 10.44 4.10 21.89
C VAL A 435 11.49 4.37 20.82
N VAL A 436 11.26 3.84 19.61
CA VAL A 436 12.26 3.78 18.52
C VAL A 436 12.31 5.07 17.69
N ALA A 437 11.14 5.67 17.38
CA ALA A 437 11.11 6.83 16.51
C ALA A 437 11.70 8.08 17.20
N PRO A 438 12.45 8.91 16.48
CA PRO A 438 13.09 10.09 17.05
C PRO A 438 12.07 11.07 17.65
N ARG A 439 12.40 11.64 18.79
CA ARG A 439 11.63 12.74 19.36
C ARG A 439 11.76 13.94 18.43
N ALA A 440 10.66 14.61 18.12
CA ALA A 440 10.71 15.84 17.34
C ALA A 440 11.67 16.83 18.04
N VAL A 441 12.70 17.24 17.33
CA VAL A 441 13.41 18.47 17.70
C VAL A 441 12.37 19.56 17.52
N ALA A 442 12.08 20.33 18.57
CA ALA A 442 11.20 21.50 18.46
C ALA A 442 11.66 22.32 17.25
N PRO A 443 10.75 22.80 16.39
CA PRO A 443 11.13 23.70 15.33
C PRO A 443 11.93 24.81 15.97
N ALA A 444 13.18 25.00 15.53
CA ALA A 444 14.00 26.13 15.99
C ALA A 444 13.12 27.36 15.81
N ALA A 445 12.81 28.03 16.93
CA ALA A 445 12.05 29.26 16.89
C ALA A 445 12.71 30.12 15.82
N ARG A 446 12.00 30.42 14.75
CA ARG A 446 12.49 31.38 13.76
C ARG A 446 12.81 32.61 14.58
N SER A 447 14.09 32.85 14.82
CA SER A 447 14.56 34.09 15.41
C SER A 447 14.00 35.19 14.50
N PHE A 448 13.01 35.88 15.04
CA PHE A 448 12.47 37.07 14.42
C PHE A 448 13.61 38.09 14.54
N GLU A 449 14.48 38.15 13.52
CA GLU A 449 15.39 39.28 13.37
C GLU A 449 14.51 40.51 13.12
N PRO A 450 14.51 41.48 14.06
CA PRO A 450 13.78 42.70 13.81
C PRO A 450 14.38 43.41 12.59
N PRO A 451 13.58 44.05 11.74
CA PRO A 451 14.10 44.73 10.58
C PRO A 451 15.13 45.75 10.99
N VAL A 452 16.34 45.63 10.46
CA VAL A 452 17.45 46.62 10.64
C VAL A 452 16.90 47.97 10.21
N ARG A 453 16.68 48.88 11.17
CA ARG A 453 16.37 50.28 10.90
C ARG A 453 17.56 50.87 10.13
N ARG A 454 17.39 51.10 8.85
CA ARG A 454 18.30 51.96 8.11
C ARG A 454 18.15 53.35 8.70
N ALA A 455 19.20 53.78 9.40
CA ALA A 455 19.39 55.19 9.76
C ALA A 455 19.52 56.01 8.46
N ARG A 456 18.80 57.12 8.44
CA ARG A 456 18.87 58.15 7.38
C ARG A 456 20.18 58.93 7.54
#